data_6000dc40753c063efc272035b42e90c4
#
_entry.id   6000dc40753c063efc272035b42e90c4
#
_cell.length_a   1.000
_cell.length_b   1.000
_cell.length_c   1.000
_cell.angle_alpha   90.00
_cell.angle_beta   90.00
_cell.angle_gamma   90.00
#
_symmetry.space_group_name_H-M   'P 1'
#
loop_
_entity.id
_entity.type
_entity.pdbx_description
1 polymer ?
#
loop_
_entity_poly.entity_id
_entity_poly.type
_entity_poly.pdbx_seq_one_letter_code
_entity_poly.pdbx_strand_id
1 'polypeptide(L)'
;EQAWTEDGEHVNSQWLDGLNKQDAIAQMLEFLEKTGYGPKAVNYKLRDWVFSRQRYWGEPIPLIHCPDCGTVLVPEEELPLTLPQVDKYEPSGTGESPLVNVESWVNCRCPKCGKPAKRETNTMPQWAGSCWYYLRYIDPNNDKRFIDPEKEKYWMPVDLYIGGAE
;
A
#
# COMPACT_ATOMS: atom_id res chain seq x y z
N GLU A 1 38.03 24.13 -3.29
CA GLU A 1 37.52 23.53 -2.06
C GLU A 1 36.46 22.49 -2.44
N GLN A 2 36.58 21.28 -1.94
CA GLN A 2 35.65 20.19 -2.18
C GLN A 2 34.94 19.82 -0.88
N ALA A 3 33.64 19.55 -0.94
CA ALA A 3 32.89 19.14 0.24
C ALA A 3 33.41 17.79 0.75
N TRP A 4 33.57 17.67 2.07
CA TRP A 4 33.91 16.41 2.72
C TRP A 4 32.69 15.49 2.70
N THR A 5 32.82 14.29 2.16
CA THR A 5 31.73 13.34 2.00
C THR A 5 31.87 12.08 2.86
N GLU A 6 32.98 11.93 3.55
CA GLU A 6 33.30 10.81 4.41
C GLU A 6 32.90 11.06 5.87
N ASP A 7 32.96 10.02 6.70
CA ASP A 7 32.73 10.18 8.15
C ASP A 7 33.92 10.83 8.84
N GLY A 8 33.64 11.66 9.84
CA GLY A 8 34.62 12.34 10.66
C GLY A 8 33.98 12.89 11.92
N GLU A 9 34.83 13.36 12.83
CA GLU A 9 34.36 14.05 14.02
C GLU A 9 33.83 15.44 13.67
N HIS A 10 32.74 15.84 14.31
CA HIS A 10 32.19 17.18 14.17
C HIS A 10 33.07 18.20 14.79
N VAL A 11 33.31 19.31 14.10
CA VAL A 11 34.08 20.46 14.57
C VAL A 11 33.29 21.74 14.32
N ASN A 12 33.42 22.73 15.19
CA ASN A 12 32.70 24.01 15.15
C ASN A 12 31.17 23.83 15.13
N SER A 13 30.69 22.77 15.76
CA SER A 13 29.26 22.34 15.81
C SER A 13 28.69 22.45 17.24
N GLN A 14 29.31 23.25 18.07
CA GLN A 14 28.93 23.50 19.48
C GLN A 14 28.90 22.19 20.30
N TRP A 15 27.75 21.84 20.82
CA TRP A 15 27.58 20.67 21.67
C TRP A 15 27.65 19.32 20.91
N LEU A 16 27.79 19.34 19.59
CA LEU A 16 28.06 18.16 18.77
C LEU A 16 29.55 17.95 18.48
N ASP A 17 30.43 18.87 18.91
CA ASP A 17 31.86 18.75 18.66
C ASP A 17 32.45 17.47 19.27
N GLY A 18 33.32 16.82 18.52
CA GLY A 18 33.95 15.56 18.89
C GLY A 18 33.08 14.31 18.69
N LEU A 19 31.80 14.46 18.28
CA LEU A 19 30.92 13.31 18.00
C LEU A 19 31.14 12.82 16.58
N ASN A 20 31.07 11.49 16.40
CA ASN A 20 30.92 10.88 15.09
C ASN A 20 29.51 11.15 14.52
N LYS A 21 29.31 10.85 13.26
CA LYS A 21 28.04 11.10 12.56
C LYS A 21 26.83 10.44 13.22
N GLN A 22 26.95 9.20 13.69
CA GLN A 22 25.83 8.47 14.27
C GLN A 22 25.39 9.05 15.61
N ASP A 23 26.35 9.36 16.47
CA ASP A 23 26.10 9.95 17.77
C ASP A 23 25.58 11.40 17.65
N ALA A 24 26.12 12.17 16.71
CA ALA A 24 25.61 13.50 16.41
C ALA A 24 24.17 13.50 15.91
N ILE A 25 23.81 12.57 15.03
CA ILE A 25 22.42 12.40 14.58
C ILE A 25 21.50 12.03 15.76
N ALA A 26 21.93 11.10 16.61
CA ALA A 26 21.13 10.67 17.76
C ALA A 26 20.85 11.83 18.72
N GLN A 27 21.89 12.59 19.08
CA GLN A 27 21.76 13.75 19.96
C GLN A 27 20.94 14.89 19.33
N MET A 28 21.12 15.13 18.04
CA MET A 28 20.31 16.14 17.34
C MET A 28 18.83 15.76 17.31
N LEU A 29 18.49 14.49 17.03
CA LEU A 29 17.10 14.03 17.06
C LEU A 29 16.48 14.21 18.46
N GLU A 30 17.22 13.86 19.50
CA GLU A 30 16.75 14.04 20.88
C GLU A 30 16.54 15.53 21.21
N PHE A 31 17.43 16.40 20.76
CA PHE A 31 17.30 17.85 20.93
C PHE A 31 16.03 18.38 20.22
N LEU A 32 15.81 17.97 18.95
CA LEU A 32 14.64 18.41 18.18
C LEU A 32 13.31 17.97 18.81
N GLU A 33 13.26 16.76 19.35
CA GLU A 33 12.08 16.26 20.06
C GLU A 33 11.85 17.03 21.38
N LYS A 34 12.89 17.21 22.18
CA LYS A 34 12.80 17.93 23.47
C LYS A 34 12.41 19.40 23.32
N THR A 35 12.86 20.03 22.25
CA THR A 35 12.57 21.46 21.97
C THR A 35 11.27 21.67 21.20
N GLY A 36 10.63 20.59 20.74
CA GLY A 36 9.37 20.67 20.00
C GLY A 36 9.51 21.12 18.54
N TYR A 37 10.74 21.15 18.01
CA TYR A 37 10.97 21.49 16.60
C TYR A 37 10.50 20.39 15.64
N GLY A 38 10.47 19.12 16.07
CA GLY A 38 9.94 18.03 15.30
C GLY A 38 10.24 16.65 15.90
N PRO A 39 9.39 15.65 15.62
CA PRO A 39 9.61 14.28 16.06
C PRO A 39 10.63 13.57 15.17
N LYS A 40 11.26 12.53 15.72
CA LYS A 40 12.04 11.57 14.93
C LYS A 40 11.14 10.91 13.88
N ALA A 41 11.59 10.90 12.63
CA ALA A 41 10.91 10.23 11.54
C ALA A 41 11.84 9.22 10.85
N VAL A 42 11.27 8.13 10.37
CA VAL A 42 11.96 7.12 9.57
C VAL A 42 11.36 7.13 8.16
N ASN A 43 12.18 7.46 7.17
CA ASN A 43 11.78 7.43 5.77
C ASN A 43 12.52 6.29 5.06
N TYR A 44 11.77 5.44 4.38
CA TYR A 44 12.34 4.35 3.59
C TYR A 44 12.72 4.84 2.19
N LYS A 45 13.85 4.41 1.65
CA LYS A 45 14.29 4.71 0.28
C LYS A 45 13.55 3.87 -0.77
N LEU A 46 12.33 3.49 -0.49
CA LEU A 46 11.46 2.79 -1.44
C LEU A 46 10.64 3.82 -2.22
N ARG A 47 10.48 3.58 -3.51
CA ARG A 47 9.54 4.37 -4.31
C ARG A 47 8.14 3.91 -4.03
N ASP A 48 7.21 4.87 -3.97
CA ASP A 48 5.79 4.54 -3.88
C ASP A 48 5.36 3.75 -5.11
N TRP A 49 4.62 2.69 -4.87
CA TRP A 49 4.02 1.93 -5.93
C TRP A 49 2.64 2.50 -6.25
N VAL A 50 2.53 3.12 -7.43
CA VAL A 50 1.24 3.52 -7.96
C VAL A 50 0.52 2.28 -8.48
N PHE A 51 -0.32 1.69 -7.66
CA PHE A 51 -1.00 0.42 -7.96
C PHE A 51 -2.33 0.60 -8.71
N SER A 52 -2.93 1.77 -8.69
CA SER A 52 -4.20 2.07 -9.35
C SER A 52 -4.04 2.09 -10.87
N ARG A 53 -4.84 1.31 -11.58
CA ARG A 53 -4.81 1.17 -13.05
C ARG A 53 -6.18 1.42 -13.65
N GLN A 54 -6.22 2.18 -14.73
CA GLN A 54 -7.40 2.49 -15.54
C GLN A 54 -7.62 1.38 -16.58
N ARG A 55 -7.77 0.15 -16.10
CA ARG A 55 -7.92 -1.05 -16.92
C ARG A 55 -9.02 -1.94 -16.38
N TYR A 56 -9.69 -2.71 -17.25
CA TYR A 56 -10.64 -3.72 -16.82
C TYR A 56 -9.93 -4.87 -16.10
N TRP A 57 -8.90 -5.45 -16.73
CA TRP A 57 -8.17 -6.59 -16.18
C TRP A 57 -7.26 -6.17 -15.02
N GLY A 58 -7.58 -6.70 -13.87
CA GLY A 58 -6.89 -6.48 -12.62
C GLY A 58 -7.75 -6.85 -11.44
N GLU A 59 -7.24 -6.68 -10.23
CA GLU A 59 -8.00 -6.92 -9.02
C GLU A 59 -8.82 -5.68 -8.66
N PRO A 60 -10.15 -5.80 -8.47
CA PRO A 60 -10.96 -4.67 -8.05
C PRO A 60 -10.50 -4.09 -6.72
N ILE A 61 -10.53 -2.78 -6.60
CA ILE A 61 -10.23 -2.11 -5.35
C ILE A 61 -11.53 -2.01 -4.53
N PRO A 62 -11.62 -2.61 -3.34
CA PRO A 62 -12.87 -2.70 -2.59
C PRO A 62 -13.22 -1.39 -1.86
N LEU A 63 -13.37 -0.31 -2.63
CA LEU A 63 -13.71 1.02 -2.15
C LEU A 63 -14.99 1.54 -2.79
N ILE A 64 -15.72 2.35 -2.03
CA ILE A 64 -16.93 3.05 -2.47
C ILE A 64 -16.77 4.54 -2.17
N HIS A 65 -17.04 5.38 -3.17
CA HIS A 65 -17.01 6.82 -3.07
C HIS A 65 -18.40 7.36 -2.81
N CYS A 66 -18.63 7.85 -1.62
CA CYS A 66 -19.89 8.45 -1.20
C CYS A 66 -19.75 9.98 -1.11
N PRO A 67 -20.67 10.76 -1.69
CA PRO A 67 -20.62 12.22 -1.61
C PRO A 67 -20.63 12.75 -0.17
N ASP A 68 -21.33 12.07 0.74
CA ASP A 68 -21.46 12.53 2.14
C ASP A 68 -20.45 11.91 3.09
N CYS A 69 -20.06 10.65 2.87
CA CYS A 69 -19.17 9.90 3.78
C CYS A 69 -17.72 9.86 3.33
N GLY A 70 -17.41 10.37 2.13
CA GLY A 70 -16.11 10.22 1.49
C GLY A 70 -15.86 8.78 1.02
N THR A 71 -14.63 8.33 1.09
CA THR A 71 -14.25 6.97 0.73
C THR A 71 -14.58 6.02 1.87
N VAL A 72 -15.33 4.96 1.57
CA VAL A 72 -15.71 3.89 2.50
C VAL A 72 -15.35 2.53 1.93
N LEU A 73 -15.14 1.55 2.79
CA LEU A 73 -14.83 0.17 2.39
C LEU A 73 -16.09 -0.55 1.91
N VAL A 74 -15.91 -1.45 0.95
CA VAL A 74 -16.92 -2.49 0.65
C VAL A 74 -17.05 -3.37 1.89
N PRO A 75 -18.27 -3.73 2.33
CA PRO A 75 -18.47 -4.62 3.47
C PRO A 75 -17.77 -5.97 3.27
N GLU A 76 -17.25 -6.55 4.35
CA GLU A 76 -16.48 -7.80 4.30
C GLU A 76 -17.32 -8.96 3.78
N GLU A 77 -18.61 -8.98 4.09
CA GLU A 77 -19.58 -9.98 3.61
C GLU A 77 -19.86 -9.90 2.10
N GLU A 78 -19.52 -8.79 1.44
CA GLU A 78 -19.61 -8.63 -0.02
C GLU A 78 -18.33 -9.04 -0.76
N LEU A 79 -17.31 -9.48 -0.04
CA LEU A 79 -16.05 -9.95 -0.64
C LEU A 79 -16.13 -11.46 -1.00
N PRO A 80 -15.47 -11.90 -2.05
CA PRO A 80 -14.62 -11.12 -2.94
C PRO A 80 -15.40 -10.21 -3.90
N LEU A 81 -14.94 -8.96 -4.06
CA LEU A 81 -15.48 -8.08 -5.08
C LEU A 81 -15.05 -8.57 -6.46
N THR A 82 -16.02 -9.02 -7.28
CA THR A 82 -15.75 -9.56 -8.61
C THR A 82 -15.97 -8.53 -9.71
N LEU A 83 -15.19 -8.64 -10.79
CA LEU A 83 -15.40 -7.82 -11.98
C LEU A 83 -16.71 -8.20 -12.68
N PRO A 84 -17.45 -7.22 -13.24
CA PRO A 84 -18.66 -7.51 -14.00
C PRO A 84 -18.31 -8.17 -15.34
N GLN A 85 -19.16 -9.03 -15.83
CA GLN A 85 -19.04 -9.53 -17.20
C GLN A 85 -19.39 -8.43 -18.19
N VAL A 86 -18.52 -8.19 -19.17
CA VAL A 86 -18.71 -7.17 -20.20
C VAL A 86 -18.40 -7.77 -21.59
N ASP A 87 -19.15 -7.32 -22.57
CA ASP A 87 -18.96 -7.78 -23.94
C ASP A 87 -17.72 -7.17 -24.61
N LYS A 88 -17.28 -6.01 -24.12
CA LYS A 88 -16.15 -5.25 -24.67
C LYS A 88 -15.33 -4.61 -23.57
N TYR A 89 -14.02 -4.57 -23.78
CA TYR A 89 -13.01 -3.96 -22.88
C TYR A 89 -12.38 -2.70 -23.47
N GLU A 90 -13.14 -1.97 -24.29
CA GLU A 90 -12.65 -0.78 -24.96
C GLU A 90 -12.35 0.34 -23.94
N PRO A 91 -11.29 1.11 -24.16
CA PRO A 91 -11.00 2.28 -23.34
C PRO A 91 -12.19 3.26 -23.31
N SER A 92 -12.40 3.92 -22.20
CA SER A 92 -13.48 4.90 -22.03
C SER A 92 -13.40 6.11 -22.96
N GLY A 93 -12.21 6.37 -23.53
CA GLY A 93 -11.92 7.58 -24.31
C GLY A 93 -11.66 8.84 -23.46
N THR A 94 -11.87 8.75 -22.14
CA THR A 94 -11.68 9.86 -21.18
C THR A 94 -10.43 9.70 -20.33
N GLY A 95 -9.69 8.58 -20.47
CA GLY A 95 -8.58 8.22 -19.60
C GLY A 95 -9.00 7.49 -18.33
N GLU A 96 -10.30 7.31 -18.10
CA GLU A 96 -10.83 6.53 -16.99
C GLU A 96 -10.88 5.03 -17.32
N SER A 97 -11.08 4.20 -16.31
CA SER A 97 -11.24 2.77 -16.47
C SER A 97 -12.47 2.42 -17.34
N PRO A 98 -12.40 1.38 -18.18
CA PRO A 98 -13.59 0.88 -18.90
C PRO A 98 -14.76 0.53 -17.98
N LEU A 99 -14.48 0.20 -16.73
CA LEU A 99 -15.51 -0.11 -15.72
C LEU A 99 -16.47 1.06 -15.47
N VAL A 100 -16.05 2.31 -15.70
CA VAL A 100 -16.89 3.50 -15.51
C VAL A 100 -18.17 3.44 -16.33
N ASN A 101 -18.13 2.75 -17.47
CA ASN A 101 -19.27 2.60 -18.38
C ASN A 101 -20.24 1.47 -17.96
N VAL A 102 -19.90 0.71 -16.93
CA VAL A 102 -20.75 -0.39 -16.43
C VAL A 102 -21.59 0.10 -15.26
N GLU A 103 -22.62 0.89 -15.56
CA GLU A 103 -23.45 1.57 -14.55
C GLU A 103 -24.03 0.63 -13.50
N SER A 104 -24.43 -0.58 -13.89
CA SER A 104 -24.99 -1.58 -12.97
C SER A 104 -24.01 -2.07 -11.93
N TRP A 105 -22.71 -1.99 -12.23
CA TRP A 105 -21.65 -2.37 -11.29
C TRP A 105 -21.12 -1.17 -10.52
N VAL A 106 -20.97 -0.02 -11.17
CA VAL A 106 -20.44 1.20 -10.57
C VAL A 106 -21.39 1.79 -9.54
N ASN A 107 -22.67 1.90 -9.90
CA ASN A 107 -23.65 2.53 -9.03
C ASN A 107 -24.03 1.58 -7.89
N CYS A 108 -23.86 2.04 -6.67
CA CYS A 108 -24.15 1.26 -5.48
C CYS A 108 -24.77 2.14 -4.38
N ARG A 109 -25.05 1.55 -3.24
CA ARG A 109 -25.42 2.28 -2.03
C ARG A 109 -24.24 2.34 -1.07
N CYS A 110 -24.06 3.49 -0.44
CA CYS A 110 -23.07 3.63 0.60
C CYS A 110 -23.42 2.72 1.80
N PRO A 111 -22.53 1.82 2.23
CA PRO A 111 -22.82 0.94 3.36
C PRO A 111 -22.94 1.69 4.69
N LYS A 112 -22.41 2.90 4.77
CA LYS A 112 -22.42 3.72 5.99
C LYS A 112 -23.71 4.55 6.14
N CYS A 113 -24.23 5.13 5.05
CA CYS A 113 -25.38 6.04 5.12
C CYS A 113 -26.57 5.65 4.22
N GLY A 114 -26.44 4.61 3.40
CA GLY A 114 -27.49 4.12 2.50
C GLY A 114 -27.76 4.99 1.24
N LYS A 115 -27.12 6.13 1.12
CA LYS A 115 -27.31 7.05 -0.03
C LYS A 115 -26.62 6.51 -1.30
N PRO A 116 -27.01 7.03 -2.49
CA PRO A 116 -26.33 6.70 -3.74
C PRO A 116 -24.83 6.98 -3.66
N ALA A 117 -24.04 6.05 -4.14
CA ALA A 117 -22.58 6.10 -4.14
C ALA A 117 -22.04 5.36 -5.37
N LYS A 118 -20.73 5.42 -5.59
CA LYS A 118 -20.06 4.76 -6.72
C LYS A 118 -18.93 3.89 -6.24
N ARG A 119 -18.80 2.69 -6.80
CA ARG A 119 -17.61 1.84 -6.60
C ARG A 119 -16.39 2.47 -7.25
N GLU A 120 -15.22 2.18 -6.69
CA GLU A 120 -13.95 2.49 -7.34
C GLU A 120 -13.85 1.71 -8.65
N THR A 121 -13.51 2.39 -9.75
CA THR A 121 -13.44 1.80 -11.08
C THR A 121 -12.04 1.44 -11.54
N ASN A 122 -11.03 1.91 -10.83
CA ASN A 122 -9.66 1.47 -11.06
C ASN A 122 -9.45 0.06 -10.53
N THR A 123 -8.50 -0.66 -11.13
CA THR A 123 -8.09 -1.99 -10.68
C THR A 123 -6.64 -1.99 -10.26
N MET A 124 -6.26 -2.94 -9.42
CA MET A 124 -4.87 -3.21 -9.10
C MET A 124 -4.27 -4.18 -10.13
N PRO A 125 -2.96 -4.10 -10.43
CA PRO A 125 -2.29 -5.14 -11.20
C PRO A 125 -2.45 -6.49 -10.50
N GLN A 126 -2.48 -7.56 -11.26
CA GLN A 126 -2.59 -8.93 -10.71
C GLN A 126 -1.53 -9.28 -9.66
N TRP A 127 -0.42 -8.56 -9.63
CA TRP A 127 0.60 -8.71 -8.58
C TRP A 127 0.09 -8.34 -7.20
N ALA A 128 -0.93 -7.50 -7.11
CA ALA A 128 -1.52 -7.13 -5.82
C ALA A 128 -2.03 -8.36 -5.06
N GLY A 129 -2.54 -9.36 -5.78
CA GLY A 129 -2.91 -10.64 -5.20
C GLY A 129 -1.81 -11.68 -5.30
N SER A 130 -1.18 -11.83 -6.48
CA SER A 130 -0.20 -12.89 -6.69
C SER A 130 1.07 -12.73 -5.84
N CYS A 131 1.40 -11.55 -5.34
CA CYS A 131 2.53 -11.37 -4.43
C CYS A 131 2.36 -12.08 -3.07
N TRP A 132 1.16 -12.51 -2.72
CA TRP A 132 0.85 -13.20 -1.46
C TRP A 132 0.83 -14.73 -1.57
N TYR A 133 1.08 -15.32 -2.72
CA TYR A 133 0.92 -16.74 -3.02
C TYR A 133 1.69 -17.67 -2.07
N TYR A 134 2.89 -17.29 -1.66
CA TYR A 134 3.74 -18.09 -0.77
C TYR A 134 3.12 -18.30 0.61
N LEU A 135 2.38 -17.33 1.12
CA LEU A 135 1.62 -17.50 2.36
C LEU A 135 0.50 -18.54 2.18
N ARG A 136 -0.18 -18.50 1.03
CA ARG A 136 -1.26 -19.45 0.74
C ARG A 136 -0.76 -20.89 0.58
N TYR A 137 0.50 -21.09 0.19
CA TYR A 137 1.11 -22.42 0.15
C TYR A 137 1.22 -23.07 1.52
N ILE A 138 1.35 -22.28 2.59
CA ILE A 138 1.42 -22.79 3.97
C ILE A 138 0.08 -23.39 4.40
N ASP A 139 -1.04 -22.83 3.92
CA ASP A 139 -2.39 -23.24 4.35
C ASP A 139 -3.40 -23.23 3.18
N PRO A 140 -3.19 -24.07 2.15
CA PRO A 140 -3.91 -23.99 0.89
C PRO A 140 -5.40 -24.35 1.01
N ASN A 141 -5.79 -25.14 2.00
CA ASN A 141 -7.14 -25.65 2.17
C ASN A 141 -7.96 -24.89 3.22
N ASN A 142 -7.48 -23.75 3.68
CA ASN A 142 -8.20 -22.93 4.65
C ASN A 142 -9.27 -22.10 3.94
N ASP A 143 -10.51 -22.43 4.16
CA ASP A 143 -11.69 -21.76 3.58
C ASP A 143 -12.20 -20.58 4.42
N LYS A 144 -11.65 -20.39 5.62
CA LYS A 144 -12.06 -19.34 6.56
C LYS A 144 -11.12 -18.15 6.59
N ARG A 145 -9.85 -18.37 6.33
CA ARG A 145 -8.80 -17.36 6.37
C ARG A 145 -7.78 -17.58 5.26
N PHE A 146 -7.09 -16.53 4.88
CA PHE A 146 -5.99 -16.62 3.92
C PHE A 146 -4.88 -17.54 4.40
N ILE A 147 -4.57 -17.49 5.69
CA ILE A 147 -3.62 -18.36 6.38
C ILE A 147 -3.99 -18.46 7.87
N ASP A 148 -3.76 -19.61 8.48
CA ASP A 148 -3.85 -19.77 9.93
C ASP A 148 -2.70 -19.03 10.61
N PRO A 149 -2.95 -18.16 11.63
CA PRO A 149 -1.90 -17.39 12.30
C PRO A 149 -0.83 -18.23 12.98
N GLU A 150 -1.14 -19.41 13.50
CA GLU A 150 -0.14 -20.29 14.14
C GLU A 150 0.78 -20.93 13.09
N LYS A 151 0.23 -21.28 11.90
CA LYS A 151 1.04 -21.76 10.79
C LYS A 151 1.93 -20.66 10.23
N GLU A 152 1.39 -19.45 10.08
CA GLU A 152 2.16 -18.28 9.68
C GLU A 152 3.33 -18.03 10.62
N LYS A 153 3.07 -17.96 11.93
CA LYS A 153 4.07 -17.75 12.96
C LYS A 153 5.18 -18.82 12.96
N TYR A 154 4.84 -20.04 12.61
CA TYR A 154 5.81 -21.15 12.56
C TYR A 154 6.70 -21.07 11.30
N TRP A 155 6.11 -20.77 10.13
CA TRP A 155 6.79 -20.83 8.84
C TRP A 155 7.40 -19.51 8.37
N MET A 156 7.00 -18.38 8.96
CA MET A 156 7.52 -17.07 8.59
C MET A 156 8.55 -16.56 9.63
N PRO A 157 9.50 -15.70 9.22
CA PRO A 157 9.72 -15.20 7.85
C PRO A 157 10.30 -16.27 6.92
N VAL A 158 10.21 -16.03 5.61
CA VAL A 158 10.84 -16.88 4.59
C VAL A 158 12.37 -16.79 4.72
N ASP A 159 13.06 -17.92 4.90
CA ASP A 159 14.51 -17.97 5.07
C ASP A 159 15.26 -17.82 3.75
N LEU A 160 14.71 -18.38 2.68
CA LEU A 160 15.30 -18.33 1.35
C LEU A 160 14.21 -18.28 0.28
N TYR A 161 14.29 -17.31 -0.60
CA TYR A 161 13.44 -17.18 -1.78
C TYR A 161 14.30 -17.17 -3.03
N ILE A 162 14.03 -18.10 -3.95
CA ILE A 162 14.70 -18.18 -5.25
C ILE A 162 13.60 -18.18 -6.31
N GLY A 163 13.61 -17.18 -7.17
CA GLY A 163 12.61 -17.05 -8.23
C GLY A 163 12.94 -15.92 -9.18
N GLY A 164 12.27 -15.95 -10.35
CA GLY A 164 12.58 -15.07 -11.44
C GLY A 164 13.75 -15.61 -12.30
N ALA A 165 13.85 -15.08 -13.51
CA ALA A 165 14.96 -15.41 -14.44
C ALA A 165 16.04 -14.32 -14.40
N GLU A 166 15.77 -13.26 -13.70
CA GLU A 166 16.63 -12.10 -13.54
C GLU A 166 17.81 -12.39 -12.62
#